data_2543dd18ef356debc2d1de6af38ea36a
#
_entry.id   2543dd18ef356debc2d1de6af38ea36a
#
_cell.length_a   1.000
_cell.length_b   1.000
_cell.length_c   1.000
_cell.angle_alpha   90.00
_cell.angle_beta   90.00
_cell.angle_gamma   90.00
#
_symmetry.space_group_name_H-M   'P 1'
#
loop_
_entity.id
_entity.type
_entity.pdbx_description
1 polymer ?
#
loop_
_entity_poly.entity_id
_entity_poly.type
_entity_poly.pdbx_seq_one_letter_code
_entity_poly.pdbx_strand_id
1 'polypeptide(L)'
;TADPAYRRVFESAIGNSGLAGVQLAFDVTGDPAFPERKAFEVARELDVRVTTHAGVWGATNDDGVRLMHENGFMEPGTVYVHAATLDRDSYQRIAATGGVVSLSTESEQSCGQGYPPSHALREHDIPVSLSVDTSAWFSADLYSAMRTTLGADRSWEHLSAHEHGDTVTHSHLRAQHVVEWATRGGAKAIGRENELGSLEVGKLADVVLLKNDHSPTMFPILNPYGHVAMQAGRGDVHTVLVGGDVKKFDGRLVDVDLGALRTRLDETVEHLRSTLGDDVWTSGMNPDIPETKVLDNPYMYTEYRDSSTRDAYQTQAPSSTGSGAGQD
;
A
#
# COMPACT_ATOMS: atom_id res chain seq x y z
N THR A 1 -13.25 4.08 27.64
CA THR A 1 -11.85 4.34 28.01
C THR A 1 -10.93 3.45 27.21
N ALA A 2 -9.97 4.07 26.49
CA ALA A 2 -8.97 3.32 25.74
C ALA A 2 -8.27 2.31 26.67
N ASP A 3 -8.00 1.10 26.17
CA ASP A 3 -7.26 0.12 26.96
C ASP A 3 -5.94 0.75 27.42
N PRO A 4 -5.61 0.69 28.73
CA PRO A 4 -4.34 1.23 29.24
C PRO A 4 -3.10 0.68 28.54
N ALA A 5 -3.19 -0.50 27.91
CA ALA A 5 -2.10 -1.07 27.12
C ALA A 5 -1.81 -0.24 25.86
N TYR A 6 -2.83 0.19 25.11
CA TYR A 6 -2.66 1.07 23.94
C TYR A 6 -2.03 2.41 24.32
N ARG A 7 -2.48 3.01 25.41
CA ARG A 7 -1.91 4.27 25.91
C ARG A 7 -0.43 4.13 26.25
N ARG A 8 -0.03 3.05 26.94
CA ARG A 8 1.38 2.78 27.26
C ARG A 8 2.23 2.57 26.01
N VAL A 9 1.73 1.82 25.03
CA VAL A 9 2.45 1.62 23.75
C VAL A 9 2.59 2.94 23.02
N PHE A 10 1.53 3.74 22.95
CA PHE A 10 1.54 5.06 22.34
C PHE A 10 2.57 5.99 23.00
N GLU A 11 2.52 6.13 24.32
CA GLU A 11 3.45 6.96 25.09
C GLU A 11 4.91 6.48 24.97
N SER A 12 5.14 5.15 24.89
CA SER A 12 6.47 4.59 24.73
C SER A 12 7.01 4.69 23.30
N ALA A 13 6.13 4.57 22.30
CA ALA A 13 6.51 4.60 20.88
C ALA A 13 6.84 6.01 20.39
N ILE A 14 6.13 7.04 20.88
CA ILE A 14 6.38 8.43 20.51
C ILE A 14 7.75 8.90 21.00
N GLY A 15 8.24 8.38 22.14
CA GLY A 15 9.55 8.69 22.68
C GLY A 15 9.85 10.20 22.72
N ASN A 16 11.05 10.57 23.13
CA ASN A 16 11.47 11.97 23.21
C ASN A 16 12.12 12.50 21.90
N SER A 17 12.25 11.66 20.86
CA SER A 17 12.98 12.04 19.64
C SER A 17 12.15 12.86 18.66
N GLY A 18 10.81 12.80 18.74
CA GLY A 18 9.90 13.37 17.74
C GLY A 18 9.98 12.72 16.35
N LEU A 19 10.77 11.64 16.20
CA LEU A 19 10.98 10.94 14.92
C LEU A 19 10.08 9.72 14.74
N ALA A 20 9.39 9.28 15.79
CA ALA A 20 8.44 8.18 15.76
C ALA A 20 7.01 8.69 15.96
N GLY A 21 6.05 8.01 15.35
CA GLY A 21 4.62 8.28 15.51
C GLY A 21 3.82 7.00 15.44
N VAL A 22 2.53 7.08 15.76
CA VAL A 22 1.62 5.95 15.78
C VAL A 22 0.35 6.29 15.01
N GLN A 23 -0.16 5.34 14.24
CA GLN A 23 -1.50 5.31 13.67
C GLN A 23 -2.21 4.05 14.19
N LEU A 24 -3.53 4.10 14.33
CA LEU A 24 -4.32 2.91 14.63
C LEU A 24 -4.76 2.23 13.33
N ALA A 25 -4.45 0.94 13.22
CA ALA A 25 -4.79 0.13 12.06
C ALA A 25 -5.89 -0.89 12.41
N PHE A 26 -6.99 -0.85 11.69
CA PHE A 26 -8.07 -1.84 11.77
C PHE A 26 -8.97 -1.73 10.54
N ASP A 27 -9.66 -2.83 10.22
CA ASP A 27 -10.55 -2.91 9.07
C ASP A 27 -12.01 -2.78 9.51
N VAL A 28 -12.86 -2.30 8.59
CA VAL A 28 -14.30 -2.11 8.81
C VAL A 28 -15.07 -3.16 8.03
N THR A 29 -15.82 -3.98 8.75
CA THR A 29 -16.45 -5.19 8.20
C THR A 29 -17.65 -4.94 7.28
N GLY A 30 -18.24 -3.75 7.30
CA GLY A 30 -19.50 -3.47 6.61
C GLY A 30 -20.74 -3.99 7.34
N ASP A 31 -20.61 -4.49 8.58
CA ASP A 31 -21.76 -4.85 9.45
C ASP A 31 -22.54 -3.58 9.83
N PRO A 32 -23.86 -3.52 9.57
CA PRO A 32 -24.69 -2.37 9.95
C PRO A 32 -24.66 -2.02 11.44
N ALA A 33 -24.32 -2.97 12.31
CA ALA A 33 -24.13 -2.73 13.75
C ALA A 33 -22.89 -1.88 14.04
N PHE A 34 -21.98 -1.75 13.06
CA PHE A 34 -20.75 -0.99 13.11
C PHE A 34 -19.93 -1.25 14.39
N PRO A 35 -19.46 -2.51 14.57
CA PRO A 35 -18.76 -2.93 15.78
C PRO A 35 -17.42 -2.19 15.99
N GLU A 36 -16.84 -1.63 14.92
CA GLU A 36 -15.58 -0.89 14.94
C GLU A 36 -15.70 0.51 15.56
N ARG A 37 -16.90 1.01 15.84
CA ARG A 37 -17.16 2.31 16.47
C ARG A 37 -16.19 2.62 17.61
N LYS A 38 -15.97 1.63 18.49
CA LYS A 38 -15.10 1.82 19.65
C LYS A 38 -13.64 2.08 19.28
N ALA A 39 -13.16 1.47 18.21
CA ALA A 39 -11.79 1.69 17.73
C ALA A 39 -11.63 3.14 17.19
N PHE A 40 -12.62 3.66 16.46
CA PHE A 40 -12.62 5.05 16.01
C PHE A 40 -12.69 6.05 17.17
N GLU A 41 -13.51 5.77 18.18
CA GLU A 41 -13.56 6.61 19.39
C GLU A 41 -12.20 6.66 20.11
N VAL A 42 -11.50 5.52 20.18
CA VAL A 42 -10.15 5.45 20.73
C VAL A 42 -9.16 6.25 19.89
N ALA A 43 -9.23 6.18 18.56
CA ALA A 43 -8.39 6.98 17.67
C ALA A 43 -8.57 8.49 17.94
N ARG A 44 -9.83 8.95 18.06
CA ARG A 44 -10.14 10.33 18.41
C ARG A 44 -9.65 10.72 19.82
N GLU A 45 -9.84 9.85 20.81
CA GLU A 45 -9.37 10.08 22.19
C GLU A 45 -7.84 10.24 22.26
N LEU A 46 -7.11 9.50 21.43
CA LEU A 46 -5.65 9.52 21.35
C LEU A 46 -5.12 10.59 20.39
N ASP A 47 -5.99 11.25 19.62
CA ASP A 47 -5.63 12.18 18.55
C ASP A 47 -4.65 11.54 17.53
N VAL A 48 -4.98 10.32 17.09
CA VAL A 48 -4.18 9.58 16.11
C VAL A 48 -4.98 9.27 14.85
N ARG A 49 -4.29 9.22 13.72
CA ARG A 49 -4.90 8.84 12.45
C ARG A 49 -5.28 7.38 12.43
N VAL A 50 -6.28 7.06 11.63
CA VAL A 50 -6.68 5.69 11.32
C VAL A 50 -6.09 5.28 9.98
N THR A 51 -5.63 4.04 9.90
CA THR A 51 -5.31 3.36 8.65
C THR A 51 -6.13 2.08 8.54
N THR A 52 -6.62 1.77 7.35
CA THR A 52 -7.47 0.60 7.08
C THR A 52 -7.13 0.02 5.72
N HIS A 53 -7.09 -1.30 5.59
CA HIS A 53 -7.12 -1.88 4.25
C HIS A 53 -8.47 -1.56 3.62
N ALA A 54 -8.50 -1.32 2.32
CA ALA A 54 -9.72 -0.97 1.62
C ALA A 54 -9.78 -1.65 0.25
N GLY A 55 -10.97 -2.17 -0.12
CA GLY A 55 -11.22 -2.75 -1.43
C GLY A 55 -10.36 -3.97 -1.74
N VAL A 56 -10.01 -4.79 -0.75
CA VAL A 56 -9.26 -6.04 -0.91
C VAL A 56 -9.78 -7.11 0.05
N TRP A 57 -9.93 -8.34 -0.39
CA TRP A 57 -10.15 -9.61 0.36
C TRP A 57 -10.98 -9.54 1.65
N GLY A 58 -12.12 -8.86 1.64
CA GLY A 58 -12.98 -8.76 2.81
C GLY A 58 -12.54 -7.74 3.87
N ALA A 59 -11.48 -6.98 3.60
CA ALA A 59 -11.18 -5.74 4.31
C ALA A 59 -12.28 -4.69 4.06
N THR A 60 -12.08 -3.45 4.49
CA THR A 60 -13.06 -2.38 4.34
C THR A 60 -13.53 -2.25 2.89
N ASN A 61 -14.71 -2.76 2.60
CA ASN A 61 -15.35 -2.69 1.28
C ASN A 61 -16.20 -1.41 1.15
N ASP A 62 -16.95 -1.27 0.04
CA ASP A 62 -17.81 -0.10 -0.19
C ASP A 62 -18.84 0.10 0.93
N ASP A 63 -19.41 -0.98 1.50
CA ASP A 63 -20.31 -0.89 2.65
C ASP A 63 -19.58 -0.37 3.89
N GLY A 64 -18.35 -0.83 4.13
CA GLY A 64 -17.50 -0.33 5.21
C GLY A 64 -17.20 1.16 5.07
N VAL A 65 -16.80 1.60 3.86
CA VAL A 65 -16.56 3.02 3.56
C VAL A 65 -17.84 3.84 3.78
N ARG A 66 -18.98 3.34 3.29
CA ARG A 66 -20.28 3.97 3.51
C ARG A 66 -20.63 4.11 4.98
N LEU A 67 -20.44 3.03 5.78
CA LEU A 67 -20.71 3.05 7.22
C LEU A 67 -19.79 4.01 7.98
N MET A 68 -18.50 4.06 7.62
CA MET A 68 -17.58 5.08 8.16
C MET A 68 -18.10 6.49 7.89
N HIS A 69 -18.56 6.76 6.66
CA HIS A 69 -19.10 8.05 6.26
C HIS A 69 -20.38 8.41 7.05
N GLU A 70 -21.37 7.50 7.06
CA GLU A 70 -22.66 7.69 7.73
C GLU A 70 -22.52 7.88 9.25
N ASN A 71 -21.52 7.25 9.86
CA ASN A 71 -21.21 7.41 11.28
C ASN A 71 -20.25 8.56 11.59
N GLY A 72 -19.78 9.29 10.58
CA GLY A 72 -18.92 10.47 10.75
C GLY A 72 -17.50 10.12 11.23
N PHE A 73 -16.96 8.97 10.81
CA PHE A 73 -15.61 8.52 11.16
C PHE A 73 -14.59 8.58 10.02
N MET A 74 -14.95 9.16 8.88
CA MET A 74 -13.98 9.47 7.83
C MET A 74 -13.29 10.80 8.15
N GLU A 75 -12.28 10.75 8.99
CA GLU A 75 -11.50 11.93 9.37
C GLU A 75 -10.49 12.33 8.28
N PRO A 76 -10.16 13.62 8.13
CA PRO A 76 -9.10 14.06 7.26
C PRO A 76 -7.78 13.36 7.58
N GLY A 77 -7.13 12.82 6.55
CA GLY A 77 -5.88 12.07 6.71
C GLY A 77 -6.05 10.60 7.13
N THR A 78 -7.28 10.06 7.19
CA THR A 78 -7.48 8.61 7.22
C THR A 78 -6.80 7.98 6.01
N VAL A 79 -6.02 6.92 6.24
CA VAL A 79 -5.27 6.22 5.17
C VAL A 79 -6.01 4.96 4.76
N TYR A 80 -6.36 4.88 3.49
CA TYR A 80 -6.97 3.71 2.85
C TYR A 80 -5.89 2.96 2.08
N VAL A 81 -5.55 1.76 2.54
CA VAL A 81 -4.48 0.94 1.92
C VAL A 81 -5.08 0.14 0.77
N HIS A 82 -4.40 0.15 -0.37
CA HIS A 82 -4.79 -0.44 -1.65
C HIS A 82 -5.93 0.31 -2.36
N ALA A 83 -7.13 0.29 -1.80
CA ALA A 83 -8.35 0.82 -2.41
C ALA A 83 -8.67 0.25 -3.81
N ALA A 84 -8.16 -0.96 -4.12
CA ALA A 84 -8.05 -1.49 -5.49
C ALA A 84 -9.38 -1.85 -6.15
N THR A 85 -10.42 -2.17 -5.37
CA THR A 85 -11.72 -2.64 -5.89
C THR A 85 -12.91 -1.83 -5.37
N LEU A 86 -12.68 -0.61 -4.92
CA LEU A 86 -13.74 0.29 -4.47
C LEU A 86 -14.54 0.84 -5.65
N ASP A 87 -15.78 1.20 -5.39
CA ASP A 87 -16.64 1.87 -6.34
C ASP A 87 -16.39 3.40 -6.38
N ARG A 88 -16.99 4.06 -7.37
CA ARG A 88 -16.88 5.51 -7.57
C ARG A 88 -17.37 6.30 -6.35
N ASP A 89 -18.45 5.87 -5.72
CA ASP A 89 -19.03 6.55 -4.55
C ASP A 89 -18.07 6.51 -3.37
N SER A 90 -17.35 5.41 -3.19
CA SER A 90 -16.32 5.27 -2.16
C SER A 90 -15.16 6.23 -2.40
N TYR A 91 -14.65 6.33 -3.64
CA TYR A 91 -13.62 7.33 -3.96
C TYR A 91 -14.09 8.76 -3.74
N GLN A 92 -15.34 9.09 -4.10
CA GLN A 92 -15.91 10.41 -3.84
C GLN A 92 -15.98 10.73 -2.35
N ARG A 93 -16.37 9.74 -1.51
CA ARG A 93 -16.38 9.92 -0.03
C ARG A 93 -14.97 10.10 0.52
N ILE A 94 -14.00 9.32 0.06
CA ILE A 94 -12.60 9.45 0.45
C ILE A 94 -12.06 10.85 0.10
N ALA A 95 -12.31 11.32 -1.13
CA ALA A 95 -11.92 12.66 -1.57
C ALA A 95 -12.56 13.75 -0.73
N ALA A 96 -13.89 13.69 -0.57
CA ALA A 96 -14.68 14.72 0.15
C ALA A 96 -14.29 14.83 1.63
N THR A 97 -13.79 13.77 2.23
CA THR A 97 -13.37 13.74 3.64
C THR A 97 -11.87 13.97 3.84
N GLY A 98 -11.10 14.20 2.76
CA GLY A 98 -9.66 14.45 2.85
C GLY A 98 -8.84 13.20 3.19
N GLY A 99 -9.32 12.02 2.80
CA GLY A 99 -8.60 10.76 2.93
C GLY A 99 -7.35 10.70 2.05
N VAL A 100 -6.47 9.76 2.36
CA VAL A 100 -5.24 9.47 1.60
C VAL A 100 -5.26 8.00 1.21
N VAL A 101 -4.82 7.66 0.00
CA VAL A 101 -4.68 6.25 -0.41
C VAL A 101 -3.21 5.86 -0.44
N SER A 102 -2.90 4.69 0.12
CA SER A 102 -1.56 4.09 0.07
C SER A 102 -1.57 2.89 -0.87
N LEU A 103 -0.85 2.99 -1.99
CA LEU A 103 -0.74 1.94 -2.99
C LEU A 103 0.42 0.99 -2.70
N SER A 104 0.19 -0.30 -2.83
CA SER A 104 1.17 -1.37 -2.71
C SER A 104 1.12 -2.26 -3.94
N THR A 105 1.44 -1.70 -5.11
CA THR A 105 1.17 -2.31 -6.42
C THR A 105 1.79 -3.70 -6.59
N GLU A 106 2.93 -3.98 -5.98
CA GLU A 106 3.53 -5.32 -6.04
C GLU A 106 2.61 -6.38 -5.40
N SER A 107 2.02 -6.08 -4.23
CA SER A 107 1.07 -7.00 -3.58
C SER A 107 -0.27 -7.04 -4.28
N GLU A 108 -0.80 -5.90 -4.67
CA GLU A 108 -2.08 -5.78 -5.36
C GLU A 108 -2.14 -6.69 -6.58
N GLN A 109 -1.11 -6.67 -7.42
CA GLN A 109 -1.04 -7.49 -8.63
C GLN A 109 -0.62 -8.94 -8.36
N SER A 110 0.35 -9.17 -7.47
CA SER A 110 0.88 -10.52 -7.22
C SER A 110 -0.08 -11.41 -6.45
N CYS A 111 -0.89 -10.81 -5.57
CA CYS A 111 -1.86 -11.54 -4.74
C CYS A 111 -3.29 -11.51 -5.29
N GLY A 112 -3.52 -10.94 -6.46
CA GLY A 112 -4.85 -10.85 -7.06
C GLY A 112 -5.79 -9.90 -6.30
N GLN A 113 -5.26 -8.86 -5.68
CA GLN A 113 -6.04 -7.84 -4.97
C GLN A 113 -6.62 -6.78 -5.90
N GLY A 114 -6.23 -6.75 -7.15
CA GLY A 114 -6.67 -5.80 -8.16
C GLY A 114 -5.54 -5.02 -8.81
N TYR A 115 -5.90 -4.08 -9.67
CA TYR A 115 -4.98 -3.08 -10.20
C TYR A 115 -4.92 -1.87 -9.26
N PRO A 116 -3.77 -1.16 -9.18
CA PRO A 116 -3.71 0.09 -8.45
C PRO A 116 -4.71 1.08 -9.04
N PRO A 117 -5.61 1.67 -8.23
CA PRO A 117 -6.65 2.58 -8.72
C PRO A 117 -6.11 3.99 -9.02
N SER A 118 -4.90 4.07 -9.56
CA SER A 118 -4.17 5.31 -9.78
C SER A 118 -4.90 6.31 -10.68
N HIS A 119 -5.71 5.82 -11.61
CA HIS A 119 -6.55 6.65 -12.47
C HIS A 119 -7.68 7.31 -11.67
N ALA A 120 -8.47 6.53 -10.92
CA ALA A 120 -9.55 7.05 -10.08
C ALA A 120 -9.03 8.03 -9.02
N LEU A 121 -7.88 7.74 -8.43
CA LEU A 121 -7.26 8.62 -7.44
C LEU A 121 -6.88 9.98 -8.03
N ARG A 122 -6.38 10.01 -9.27
CA ARG A 122 -6.10 11.27 -9.99
C ARG A 122 -7.39 12.00 -10.38
N GLU A 123 -8.41 11.28 -10.85
CA GLU A 123 -9.69 11.88 -11.24
C GLU A 123 -10.38 12.59 -10.06
N HIS A 124 -10.26 12.02 -8.87
CA HIS A 124 -10.87 12.58 -7.66
C HIS A 124 -9.91 13.44 -6.81
N ASP A 125 -8.70 13.74 -7.32
CA ASP A 125 -7.67 14.51 -6.60
C ASP A 125 -7.34 13.92 -5.20
N ILE A 126 -7.43 12.60 -5.05
CA ILE A 126 -7.11 11.91 -3.80
C ILE A 126 -5.58 11.85 -3.65
N PRO A 127 -5.03 12.31 -2.52
CA PRO A 127 -3.61 12.19 -2.25
C PRO A 127 -3.17 10.73 -2.20
N VAL A 128 -2.02 10.43 -2.83
CA VAL A 128 -1.48 9.07 -2.94
C VAL A 128 -0.13 8.96 -2.24
N SER A 129 0.09 7.86 -1.53
CA SER A 129 1.41 7.41 -1.09
C SER A 129 1.74 6.04 -1.69
N LEU A 130 3.02 5.69 -1.72
CA LEU A 130 3.46 4.36 -2.11
C LEU A 130 3.93 3.57 -0.89
N SER A 131 3.66 2.28 -0.92
CA SER A 131 4.04 1.28 0.07
C SER A 131 4.65 0.06 -0.61
N VAL A 132 5.34 -0.75 0.15
CA VAL A 132 5.92 -2.03 -0.30
C VAL A 132 5.17 -3.24 0.27
N ASP A 133 4.16 -3.00 1.12
CA ASP A 133 3.45 -4.04 1.84
C ASP A 133 4.42 -4.94 2.67
N THR A 134 4.23 -6.24 2.64
CA THR A 134 4.98 -7.21 3.43
C THR A 134 6.37 -7.46 2.82
N SER A 135 7.41 -6.94 3.45
CA SER A 135 8.80 -7.06 2.99
C SER A 135 9.33 -8.50 2.92
N ALA A 136 8.64 -9.45 3.56
CA ALA A 136 8.99 -10.87 3.48
C ALA A 136 8.62 -11.50 2.12
N TRP A 137 7.65 -10.94 1.40
CA TRP A 137 7.12 -11.50 0.14
C TRP A 137 7.40 -10.64 -1.08
N PHE A 138 7.68 -9.34 -0.88
CA PHE A 138 7.88 -8.38 -1.96
C PHE A 138 9.26 -7.76 -1.90
N SER A 139 9.55 -6.84 -2.81
CA SER A 139 10.90 -6.29 -3.00
C SER A 139 11.45 -5.52 -1.79
N ALA A 140 10.58 -5.04 -0.88
CA ALA A 140 10.95 -4.10 0.18
C ALA A 140 11.69 -2.86 -0.35
N ASP A 141 11.30 -2.38 -1.53
CA ASP A 141 12.03 -1.39 -2.31
C ASP A 141 11.07 -0.37 -2.96
N LEU A 142 11.08 0.86 -2.51
CA LEU A 142 10.25 1.91 -3.09
C LEU A 142 10.60 2.22 -4.55
N TYR A 143 11.80 1.93 -5.03
CA TYR A 143 12.12 2.05 -6.46
C TYR A 143 11.35 1.01 -7.29
N SER A 144 11.22 -0.21 -6.78
CA SER A 144 10.37 -1.24 -7.37
C SER A 144 8.90 -0.84 -7.31
N ALA A 145 8.41 -0.34 -6.18
CA ALA A 145 7.05 0.16 -6.04
C ALA A 145 6.73 1.26 -7.06
N MET A 146 7.62 2.25 -7.24
CA MET A 146 7.46 3.30 -8.25
C MET A 146 7.36 2.73 -9.67
N ARG A 147 8.26 1.80 -10.04
CA ARG A 147 8.27 1.18 -11.37
C ARG A 147 7.04 0.34 -11.64
N THR A 148 6.65 -0.47 -10.67
CA THR A 148 5.49 -1.36 -10.78
C THR A 148 4.21 -0.55 -10.91
N THR A 149 4.04 0.48 -10.09
CA THR A 149 2.88 1.38 -10.17
C THR A 149 2.81 2.10 -11.52
N LEU A 150 3.93 2.64 -11.99
CA LEU A 150 4.00 3.31 -13.29
C LEU A 150 3.71 2.35 -14.45
N GLY A 151 4.21 1.12 -14.37
CA GLY A 151 3.98 0.08 -15.37
C GLY A 151 2.54 -0.40 -15.38
N ALA A 152 1.94 -0.62 -14.21
CA ALA A 152 0.55 -1.05 -14.08
C ALA A 152 -0.43 -0.01 -14.62
N ASP A 153 -0.28 1.27 -14.24
CA ASP A 153 -1.11 2.36 -14.73
C ASP A 153 -1.07 2.47 -16.27
N ARG A 154 0.13 2.45 -16.84
CA ARG A 154 0.30 2.48 -18.31
C ARG A 154 -0.29 1.26 -18.99
N SER A 155 -0.10 0.08 -18.42
CA SER A 155 -0.69 -1.15 -18.95
C SER A 155 -2.20 -1.09 -18.98
N TRP A 156 -2.80 -0.57 -17.90
CA TRP A 156 -4.24 -0.38 -17.80
C TRP A 156 -4.75 0.64 -18.84
N GLU A 157 -4.09 1.79 -19.00
CA GLU A 157 -4.45 2.79 -20.00
C GLU A 157 -4.44 2.20 -21.43
N HIS A 158 -3.38 1.45 -21.78
CA HIS A 158 -3.30 0.79 -23.08
C HIS A 158 -4.38 -0.26 -23.27
N LEU A 159 -4.64 -1.10 -22.28
CA LEU A 159 -5.67 -2.12 -22.36
C LEU A 159 -7.05 -1.50 -22.54
N SER A 160 -7.38 -0.51 -21.72
CA SER A 160 -8.67 0.20 -21.80
C SER A 160 -8.86 0.89 -23.15
N ALA A 161 -7.83 1.52 -23.71
CA ALA A 161 -7.91 2.12 -25.05
C ALA A 161 -8.15 1.07 -26.13
N HIS A 162 -7.42 -0.05 -26.09
CA HIS A 162 -7.56 -1.12 -27.07
C HIS A 162 -8.95 -1.77 -27.05
N GLU A 163 -9.59 -1.88 -25.89
CA GLU A 163 -10.97 -2.37 -25.76
C GLU A 163 -11.98 -1.49 -26.52
N HIS A 164 -11.68 -0.22 -26.69
CA HIS A 164 -12.48 0.74 -27.44
C HIS A 164 -11.99 0.98 -28.89
N GLY A 165 -10.96 0.21 -29.32
CA GLY A 165 -10.37 0.34 -30.65
C GLY A 165 -9.42 1.53 -30.80
N ASP A 166 -8.99 2.11 -29.70
CA ASP A 166 -8.09 3.27 -29.65
C ASP A 166 -6.64 2.87 -29.34
N THR A 167 -5.73 3.82 -29.42
CA THR A 167 -4.33 3.66 -29.10
C THR A 167 -3.84 4.81 -28.23
N VAL A 168 -3.24 4.50 -27.08
CA VAL A 168 -2.58 5.50 -26.23
C VAL A 168 -1.24 5.88 -26.84
N THR A 169 -1.07 7.18 -27.11
CA THR A 169 0.21 7.74 -27.63
C THR A 169 1.08 8.32 -26.54
N HIS A 170 0.53 8.61 -25.35
CA HIS A 170 1.26 9.08 -24.17
C HIS A 170 0.45 8.79 -22.91
N SER A 171 1.12 8.36 -21.86
CA SER A 171 0.49 8.03 -20.58
C SER A 171 0.32 9.25 -19.68
N HIS A 172 -0.75 9.27 -18.89
CA HIS A 172 -1.04 10.33 -17.94
C HIS A 172 -0.15 10.25 -16.70
N LEU A 173 0.10 9.05 -16.17
CA LEU A 173 1.01 8.88 -15.05
C LEU A 173 2.47 8.98 -15.50
N ARG A 174 3.20 9.90 -14.88
CA ARG A 174 4.60 10.19 -15.21
C ARG A 174 5.53 9.80 -14.06
N ALA A 175 6.83 9.64 -14.35
CA ALA A 175 7.84 9.36 -13.34
C ALA A 175 7.85 10.39 -12.20
N GLN A 176 7.57 11.66 -12.48
CA GLN A 176 7.45 12.70 -11.47
C GLN A 176 6.38 12.36 -10.43
N HIS A 177 5.18 11.91 -10.85
CA HIS A 177 4.08 11.61 -9.94
C HIS A 177 4.45 10.50 -8.96
N VAL A 178 5.03 9.39 -9.43
CA VAL A 178 5.40 8.29 -8.53
C VAL A 178 6.54 8.65 -7.57
N VAL A 179 7.45 9.55 -7.97
CA VAL A 179 8.46 10.09 -7.04
C VAL A 179 7.80 10.99 -5.99
N GLU A 180 6.85 11.84 -6.39
CA GLU A 180 6.08 12.67 -5.46
C GLU A 180 5.24 11.82 -4.50
N TRP A 181 4.63 10.73 -4.98
CA TRP A 181 3.89 9.79 -4.14
C TRP A 181 4.78 9.06 -3.13
N ALA A 182 5.99 8.70 -3.54
CA ALA A 182 6.98 8.07 -2.65
C ALA A 182 7.62 9.04 -1.63
N THR A 183 7.45 10.35 -1.80
CA THR A 183 8.05 11.39 -0.94
C THR A 183 6.98 12.24 -0.25
N ARG A 184 6.42 13.24 -0.96
CA ARG A 184 5.36 14.12 -0.42
C ARG A 184 4.10 13.36 -0.04
N GLY A 185 3.72 12.37 -0.86
CA GLY A 185 2.58 11.50 -0.58
C GLY A 185 2.76 10.71 0.71
N GLY A 186 3.94 10.10 0.90
CA GLY A 186 4.29 9.42 2.15
C GLY A 186 4.21 10.34 3.37
N ALA A 187 4.78 11.55 3.26
CA ALA A 187 4.72 12.56 4.32
C ALA A 187 3.26 12.94 4.66
N LYS A 188 2.40 13.06 3.64
CA LYS A 188 0.97 13.35 3.82
C LYS A 188 0.23 12.19 4.51
N ALA A 189 0.52 10.94 4.13
CA ALA A 189 -0.11 9.77 4.74
C ALA A 189 0.16 9.66 6.24
N ILE A 190 1.36 10.06 6.67
CA ILE A 190 1.70 10.10 8.10
C ILE A 190 1.40 11.43 8.80
N GLY A 191 0.84 12.43 8.09
CA GLY A 191 0.45 13.73 8.65
C GLY A 191 1.61 14.67 8.96
N ARG A 192 2.73 14.51 8.26
CA ARG A 192 3.94 15.32 8.48
C ARG A 192 4.39 16.07 7.22
N GLU A 193 3.49 16.38 6.31
CA GLU A 193 3.78 17.08 5.06
C GLU A 193 4.38 18.47 5.24
N ASN A 194 4.15 19.10 6.40
CA ASN A 194 4.76 20.38 6.75
C ASN A 194 6.22 20.25 7.19
N GLU A 195 6.66 19.04 7.56
CA GLU A 195 7.99 18.76 8.09
C GLU A 195 8.84 17.88 7.19
N LEU A 196 8.21 17.08 6.32
CA LEU A 196 8.83 16.02 5.52
C LEU A 196 8.37 16.08 4.05
N GLY A 197 8.97 15.23 3.22
CA GLY A 197 8.54 14.94 1.85
C GLY A 197 9.09 15.88 0.78
N SER A 198 9.77 16.96 1.16
CA SER A 198 10.43 17.89 0.23
C SER A 198 11.67 18.52 0.85
N LEU A 199 12.59 18.98 -0.01
CA LEU A 199 13.81 19.69 0.40
C LEU A 199 13.50 21.19 0.47
N GLU A 200 13.10 21.66 1.63
CA GLU A 200 12.74 23.05 1.89
C GLU A 200 13.37 23.54 3.19
N VAL A 201 13.73 24.81 3.25
CA VAL A 201 14.27 25.42 4.48
C VAL A 201 13.22 25.35 5.58
N GLY A 202 13.61 24.81 6.73
CA GLY A 202 12.74 24.64 7.90
C GLY A 202 12.13 23.26 8.05
N LYS A 203 12.22 22.39 7.03
CA LYS A 203 11.85 20.98 7.13
C LYS A 203 12.97 20.13 7.74
N LEU A 204 12.59 18.96 8.24
CA LEU A 204 13.54 17.98 8.72
C LEU A 204 14.43 17.47 7.57
N ALA A 205 15.69 17.22 7.89
CA ALA A 205 16.64 16.71 6.90
C ALA A 205 16.51 15.18 6.76
N ASP A 206 15.40 14.74 6.18
CA ASP A 206 15.19 13.38 5.71
C ASP A 206 15.59 13.35 4.24
N VAL A 207 16.82 12.87 3.96
CA VAL A 207 17.45 13.00 2.63
C VAL A 207 18.05 11.67 2.20
N VAL A 208 17.76 11.29 0.97
CA VAL A 208 18.39 10.13 0.31
C VAL A 208 19.31 10.62 -0.81
N LEU A 209 20.58 10.22 -0.76
CA LEU A 209 21.57 10.50 -1.79
C LEU A 209 21.85 9.24 -2.60
N LEU A 210 21.70 9.35 -3.91
CA LEU A 210 22.02 8.29 -4.85
C LEU A 210 23.42 8.48 -5.43
N LYS A 211 24.15 7.39 -5.58
CA LYS A 211 25.43 7.36 -6.30
C LYS A 211 25.18 7.11 -7.77
N ASN A 212 25.80 7.89 -8.64
CA ASN A 212 25.55 7.82 -10.08
C ASN A 212 26.78 7.51 -10.94
N ASP A 213 27.94 7.27 -10.34
CA ASP A 213 29.22 7.10 -11.03
C ASP A 213 29.73 5.64 -11.10
N HIS A 214 29.02 4.70 -10.49
CA HIS A 214 29.45 3.31 -10.33
C HIS A 214 28.83 2.34 -11.37
N SER A 215 27.87 2.83 -12.16
CA SER A 215 27.22 2.04 -13.22
C SER A 215 26.88 2.90 -14.43
N PRO A 216 27.10 2.40 -15.65
CA PRO A 216 26.71 3.13 -16.87
C PRO A 216 25.21 3.33 -17.01
N THR A 217 24.37 2.61 -16.27
CA THR A 217 22.92 2.84 -16.21
C THR A 217 22.54 4.07 -15.41
N MET A 218 23.47 4.59 -14.58
CA MET A 218 23.25 5.72 -13.69
C MET A 218 23.73 7.05 -14.26
N PHE A 219 24.28 7.08 -15.49
CA PHE A 219 24.71 8.31 -16.17
C PHE A 219 24.58 8.21 -17.70
N PRO A 220 24.41 9.33 -18.43
CA PRO A 220 24.11 10.66 -17.89
C PRO A 220 22.69 10.79 -17.37
N ILE A 221 22.48 11.70 -16.41
CA ILE A 221 21.13 12.02 -15.91
C ILE A 221 20.48 13.00 -16.87
N LEU A 222 19.57 12.52 -17.71
CA LEU A 222 18.83 13.37 -18.67
C LEU A 222 17.50 13.88 -18.08
N ASN A 223 16.84 13.04 -17.30
CA ASN A 223 15.60 13.36 -16.61
C ASN A 223 15.69 12.85 -15.17
N PRO A 224 15.82 13.72 -14.16
CA PRO A 224 16.01 13.31 -12.77
C PRO A 224 14.89 12.41 -12.24
N TYR A 225 13.63 12.72 -12.54
CA TYR A 225 12.51 11.89 -12.09
C TYR A 225 12.49 10.51 -12.76
N GLY A 226 12.73 10.48 -14.08
CA GLY A 226 12.86 9.23 -14.82
C GLY A 226 14.05 8.40 -14.31
N HIS A 227 15.16 9.05 -13.99
CA HIS A 227 16.33 8.41 -13.44
C HIS A 227 16.02 7.75 -12.09
N VAL A 228 15.41 8.48 -11.15
CA VAL A 228 15.03 7.97 -9.84
C VAL A 228 13.99 6.83 -9.96
N ALA A 229 12.92 7.05 -10.73
CA ALA A 229 11.82 6.08 -10.79
C ALA A 229 12.14 4.82 -11.60
N MET A 230 12.95 4.94 -12.69
CA MET A 230 13.12 3.86 -13.66
C MET A 230 14.49 3.20 -13.64
N GLN A 231 15.54 3.92 -13.30
CA GLN A 231 16.92 3.44 -13.41
C GLN A 231 17.54 3.13 -12.04
N ALA A 232 17.30 3.98 -11.03
CA ALA A 232 17.84 3.78 -9.70
C ALA A 232 17.21 2.59 -8.96
N GLY A 233 17.95 2.03 -8.02
CA GLY A 233 17.49 0.98 -7.12
C GLY A 233 18.10 1.15 -5.71
N ARG A 234 17.70 0.29 -4.77
CA ARG A 234 18.22 0.34 -3.40
C ARG A 234 19.73 0.19 -3.30
N GLY A 235 20.36 -0.47 -4.27
CA GLY A 235 21.82 -0.62 -4.36
C GLY A 235 22.55 0.68 -4.66
N ASP A 236 21.87 1.65 -5.27
CA ASP A 236 22.43 2.95 -5.64
C ASP A 236 22.31 3.98 -4.50
N VAL A 237 21.62 3.65 -3.41
CA VAL A 237 21.47 4.51 -2.24
C VAL A 237 22.79 4.56 -1.46
N HIS A 238 23.50 5.67 -1.60
CA HIS A 238 24.77 5.91 -0.94
C HIS A 238 24.60 6.37 0.50
N THR A 239 23.78 7.38 0.74
CA THR A 239 23.60 8.00 2.06
C THR A 239 22.11 8.19 2.35
N VAL A 240 21.72 7.93 3.60
CA VAL A 240 20.38 8.25 4.12
C VAL A 240 20.54 9.05 5.39
N LEU A 241 19.87 10.20 5.44
CA LEU A 241 19.72 11.02 6.64
C LEU A 241 18.27 10.94 7.12
N VAL A 242 18.07 10.89 8.43
CA VAL A 242 16.78 10.98 9.10
C VAL A 242 16.88 12.03 10.19
N GLY A 243 16.11 13.10 10.08
CA GLY A 243 16.20 14.23 10.99
C GLY A 243 17.59 14.88 11.05
N GLY A 244 18.40 14.70 9.99
CA GLY A 244 19.80 15.16 9.91
C GLY A 244 20.84 14.13 10.37
N ASP A 245 20.43 13.07 11.04
CA ASP A 245 21.34 11.98 11.46
C ASP A 245 21.62 11.03 10.31
N VAL A 246 22.87 10.68 10.09
CA VAL A 246 23.27 9.70 9.07
C VAL A 246 22.92 8.29 9.54
N LYS A 247 21.98 7.64 8.85
CA LYS A 247 21.56 6.25 9.13
C LYS A 247 22.14 5.23 8.14
N LYS A 248 22.52 5.68 6.96
CA LYS A 248 23.28 4.88 5.97
C LYS A 248 24.37 5.75 5.37
N PHE A 249 25.57 5.22 5.20
CA PHE A 249 26.69 5.88 4.55
C PHE A 249 27.50 4.88 3.72
N ASP A 250 27.91 5.28 2.52
CA ASP A 250 28.64 4.42 1.56
C ASP A 250 27.97 3.04 1.39
N GLY A 251 26.65 3.03 1.29
CA GLY A 251 25.86 1.81 1.11
C GLY A 251 25.70 0.95 2.36
N ARG A 252 26.25 1.34 3.52
CA ARG A 252 26.22 0.56 4.78
C ARG A 252 25.40 1.25 5.84
N LEU A 253 24.63 0.48 6.61
CA LEU A 253 23.92 1.00 7.77
C LEU A 253 24.91 1.44 8.84
N VAL A 254 24.64 2.59 9.46
CA VAL A 254 25.43 3.15 10.56
C VAL A 254 24.86 2.66 11.88
N ASP A 255 25.71 2.31 12.83
CA ASP A 255 25.36 1.85 14.18
C ASP A 255 24.48 0.59 14.22
N VAL A 256 24.53 -0.26 13.18
CA VAL A 256 23.84 -1.55 13.12
C VAL A 256 24.84 -2.69 13.06
N ASP A 257 24.85 -3.54 14.08
CA ASP A 257 25.60 -4.79 14.07
C ASP A 257 24.84 -5.85 13.29
N LEU A 258 25.14 -5.94 11.98
CA LEU A 258 24.53 -6.94 11.09
C LEU A 258 24.90 -8.38 11.46
N GLY A 259 26.04 -8.61 12.12
CA GLY A 259 26.45 -9.92 12.61
C GLY A 259 25.55 -10.40 13.74
N ALA A 260 25.35 -9.55 14.75
CA ALA A 260 24.42 -9.83 15.85
C ALA A 260 22.97 -9.98 15.37
N LEU A 261 22.54 -9.14 14.41
CA LEU A 261 21.21 -9.25 13.83
C LEU A 261 21.01 -10.59 13.10
N ARG A 262 21.99 -11.00 12.28
CA ARG A 262 21.98 -12.30 11.58
C ARG A 262 21.84 -13.45 12.57
N THR A 263 22.67 -13.47 13.63
CA THR A 263 22.61 -14.53 14.65
C THR A 263 21.19 -14.63 15.26
N ARG A 264 20.56 -13.51 15.61
CA ARG A 264 19.20 -13.52 16.16
C ARG A 264 18.16 -14.03 15.15
N LEU A 265 18.31 -13.70 13.88
CA LEU A 265 17.41 -14.19 12.83
C LEU A 265 17.60 -15.70 12.61
N ASP A 266 18.83 -16.19 12.61
CA ASP A 266 19.13 -17.63 12.49
C ASP A 266 18.55 -18.40 13.67
N GLU A 267 18.69 -17.89 14.91
CA GLU A 267 18.07 -18.44 16.12
C GLU A 267 16.52 -18.46 16.01
N THR A 268 15.92 -17.40 15.47
CA THR A 268 14.47 -17.31 15.25
C THR A 268 14.00 -18.37 14.24
N VAL A 269 14.71 -18.52 13.13
CA VAL A 269 14.41 -19.53 12.09
C VAL A 269 14.50 -20.94 12.67
N GLU A 270 15.55 -21.23 13.45
CA GLU A 270 15.70 -22.53 14.09
C GLU A 270 14.61 -22.79 15.16
N HIS A 271 14.22 -21.77 15.91
CA HIS A 271 13.09 -21.88 16.84
C HIS A 271 11.77 -22.20 16.11
N LEU A 272 11.48 -21.50 15.03
CA LEU A 272 10.29 -21.76 14.22
C LEU A 272 10.31 -23.19 13.64
N ARG A 273 11.44 -23.60 13.07
CA ARG A 273 11.61 -24.94 12.50
C ARG A 273 11.41 -26.03 13.56
N SER A 274 12.05 -25.89 14.72
CA SER A 274 11.92 -26.86 15.81
C SER A 274 10.50 -26.91 16.38
N THR A 275 9.78 -25.79 16.39
CA THR A 275 8.39 -25.72 16.87
C THR A 275 7.42 -26.34 15.87
N LEU A 276 7.59 -26.09 14.58
CA LEU A 276 6.72 -26.64 13.52
C LEU A 276 7.01 -28.11 13.22
N GLY A 277 8.25 -28.55 13.42
CA GLY A 277 8.75 -29.86 12.99
C GLY A 277 9.17 -29.89 11.52
N ASP A 278 10.09 -30.80 11.20
CA ASP A 278 10.72 -30.88 9.86
C ASP A 278 9.72 -31.15 8.74
N ASP A 279 8.68 -31.95 8.96
CA ASP A 279 7.68 -32.26 7.94
C ASP A 279 6.87 -31.02 7.54
N VAL A 280 6.37 -30.26 8.53
CA VAL A 280 5.62 -29.02 8.28
C VAL A 280 6.53 -27.95 7.67
N TRP A 281 7.76 -27.82 8.17
CA TRP A 281 8.74 -26.90 7.64
C TRP A 281 9.04 -27.18 6.16
N THR A 282 9.30 -28.44 5.82
CA THR A 282 9.66 -28.85 4.45
C THR A 282 8.48 -28.68 3.49
N SER A 283 7.26 -29.04 3.92
CA SER A 283 6.06 -28.81 3.11
C SER A 283 5.76 -27.33 2.90
N GLY A 284 6.02 -26.49 3.91
CA GLY A 284 5.89 -25.04 3.78
C GLY A 284 6.91 -24.42 2.82
N MET A 285 8.12 -24.97 2.74
CA MET A 285 9.15 -24.51 1.78
C MET A 285 8.88 -24.96 0.34
N ASN A 286 8.20 -26.07 0.16
CA ASN A 286 7.86 -26.66 -1.14
C ASN A 286 6.39 -27.12 -1.13
N PRO A 287 5.44 -26.18 -1.05
CA PRO A 287 4.02 -26.54 -0.99
C PRO A 287 3.57 -27.17 -2.31
N ASP A 288 2.66 -28.14 -2.21
CA ASP A 288 1.92 -28.58 -3.38
C ASP A 288 1.19 -27.38 -3.99
N ILE A 289 1.31 -27.21 -5.31
CA ILE A 289 0.60 -26.15 -6.02
C ILE A 289 -0.86 -26.61 -6.16
N PRO A 290 -1.80 -25.96 -5.47
CA PRO A 290 -3.20 -26.32 -5.60
C PRO A 290 -3.71 -26.02 -7.00
N GLU A 291 -4.76 -26.74 -7.41
CA GLU A 291 -5.45 -26.41 -8.65
C GLU A 291 -5.99 -24.98 -8.58
N THR A 292 -5.75 -24.20 -9.63
CA THR A 292 -6.21 -22.80 -9.70
C THR A 292 -7.73 -22.78 -9.66
N LYS A 293 -8.29 -22.08 -8.68
CA LYS A 293 -9.72 -21.80 -8.60
C LYS A 293 -9.99 -20.40 -9.10
N VAL A 294 -10.84 -20.29 -10.09
CA VAL A 294 -11.43 -19.02 -10.47
C VAL A 294 -12.66 -18.81 -9.62
N LEU A 295 -12.72 -17.71 -8.88
CA LEU A 295 -13.89 -17.37 -8.07
C LEU A 295 -15.01 -16.85 -9.00
N ASP A 296 -16.26 -17.32 -8.77
CA ASP A 296 -17.42 -16.90 -9.56
C ASP A 296 -17.83 -15.44 -9.35
N ASN A 297 -17.30 -14.80 -8.33
CA ASN A 297 -17.42 -13.36 -8.11
C ASN A 297 -16.02 -12.74 -8.16
N PRO A 298 -15.50 -12.51 -9.36
CA PRO A 298 -14.20 -11.91 -9.51
C PRO A 298 -14.19 -10.53 -8.85
N TYR A 299 -13.11 -10.22 -8.17
CA TYR A 299 -12.75 -8.84 -7.93
C TYR A 299 -12.77 -8.15 -9.28
N MET A 300 -13.69 -7.23 -9.44
CA MET A 300 -13.76 -6.50 -10.67
C MET A 300 -12.57 -5.56 -10.72
N TYR A 301 -11.67 -5.83 -11.63
CA TYR A 301 -10.49 -4.98 -11.91
C TYR A 301 -10.89 -3.64 -12.54
N THR A 302 -12.09 -3.17 -12.31
CA THR A 302 -12.55 -1.89 -12.85
C THR A 302 -12.63 -0.88 -11.73
N GLU A 303 -11.83 0.13 -11.82
CA GLU A 303 -11.81 1.33 -10.96
C GLU A 303 -13.15 2.09 -11.01
N TYR A 304 -14.04 1.75 -11.90
CA TYR A 304 -15.26 2.47 -12.20
C TYR A 304 -16.51 1.58 -12.11
N ARG A 305 -16.71 0.97 -10.96
CA ARG A 305 -18.04 0.52 -10.61
C ARG A 305 -18.80 1.67 -10.00
N ASP A 306 -19.84 2.14 -10.65
CA ASP A 306 -20.87 2.84 -9.92
C ASP A 306 -21.76 1.82 -9.17
N SER A 307 -22.53 2.30 -8.20
CA SER A 307 -23.44 1.45 -7.43
C SER A 307 -24.48 0.73 -8.32
N SER A 308 -24.77 1.25 -9.52
CA SER A 308 -25.71 0.65 -10.50
C SER A 308 -25.11 -0.53 -11.24
N THR A 309 -23.80 -0.56 -11.46
CA THR A 309 -23.11 -1.69 -12.08
C THR A 309 -22.91 -2.86 -11.11
N ARG A 310 -22.87 -2.60 -9.80
CA ARG A 310 -22.80 -3.64 -8.77
C ARG A 310 -23.99 -4.59 -8.84
N ASP A 311 -25.20 -4.07 -8.96
CA ASP A 311 -26.42 -4.88 -9.05
C ASP A 311 -26.52 -5.63 -10.37
N ALA A 312 -26.03 -5.07 -11.48
CA ALA A 312 -26.04 -5.72 -12.78
C ALA A 312 -25.12 -6.96 -12.85
N TYR A 313 -24.00 -6.96 -12.11
CA TYR A 313 -23.10 -8.11 -12.04
C TYR A 313 -23.57 -9.21 -11.08
N GLN A 314 -24.23 -8.85 -10.00
CA GLN A 314 -24.85 -9.85 -9.10
C GLN A 314 -25.99 -10.61 -9.76
N THR A 315 -26.66 -9.99 -10.75
CA THR A 315 -27.74 -10.62 -11.51
C THR A 315 -27.26 -11.43 -12.72
N GLN A 316 -25.99 -11.30 -13.13
CA GLN A 316 -25.40 -12.04 -14.26
C GLN A 316 -24.55 -13.25 -13.84
N ALA A 317 -24.37 -13.51 -12.54
CA ALA A 317 -23.75 -14.75 -12.11
C ALA A 317 -24.58 -15.93 -12.64
N PRO A 318 -24.03 -16.86 -13.43
CA PRO A 318 -24.77 -18.02 -13.91
C PRO A 318 -25.29 -18.77 -12.69
N SER A 319 -26.59 -18.95 -12.65
CA SER A 319 -27.23 -19.81 -11.64
C SER A 319 -26.57 -21.17 -11.70
N SER A 320 -25.92 -21.59 -10.62
CA SER A 320 -25.37 -22.93 -10.45
C SER A 320 -26.50 -23.96 -10.29
N THR A 321 -27.34 -24.09 -11.31
CA THR A 321 -28.33 -25.17 -11.46
C THR A 321 -28.01 -25.98 -12.68
N GLY A 322 -27.06 -26.88 -12.53
CA GLY A 322 -26.69 -27.87 -13.51
C GLY A 322 -26.17 -29.13 -12.82
N SER A 323 -26.90 -29.63 -11.85
CA SER A 323 -26.73 -31.03 -11.43
C SER A 323 -27.26 -31.94 -12.53
N GLY A 324 -26.46 -32.19 -13.55
CA GLY A 324 -26.66 -33.24 -14.52
C GLY A 324 -26.11 -34.56 -13.98
N ALA A 325 -26.90 -35.25 -13.19
CA ALA A 325 -26.73 -36.69 -13.07
C ALA A 325 -27.08 -37.30 -14.44
N GLY A 326 -26.11 -37.86 -15.14
CA GLY A 326 -26.23 -38.67 -16.31
C GLY A 326 -25.53 -39.98 -16.07
N GLN A 327 -26.32 -41.00 -15.79
CA GLN A 327 -25.98 -42.40 -15.90
C GLN A 327 -25.62 -42.71 -17.35
N ASP A 328 -24.51 -43.36 -17.58
CA ASP A 328 -24.30 -44.69 -18.20
C ASP A 328 -22.79 -44.91 -18.41
#